data_e00e5420a8bf25b30779ffa2f3ba4683
#
_entry.id   e00e5420a8bf25b30779ffa2f3ba4683
#
_cell.length_a   1.000
_cell.length_b   1.000
_cell.length_c   1.000
_cell.angle_alpha   90.00
_cell.angle_beta   90.00
_cell.angle_gamma   90.00
#
_symmetry.space_group_name_H-M   'P 1'
#
loop_
_entity.id
_entity.type
_entity.pdbx_description
1 polymer ?
#
loop_
_entity_poly.entity_id
_entity_poly.type
_entity_poly.pdbx_seq_one_letter_code
_entity_poly.pdbx_strand_id
1 'polypeptide(L)'
;MKRSSTIFLQVVIVLIGIGTLALMLWEPHIEGRNVHATLFKIYFKDPALAYAYIASIPFFMALYQAFKVLGYAGQNQVFSQAAVKALRTIKYCAIAIIGFVAVGEIFIMLGNSDDRAGGVFMGILITFGSIVIATAAAMFETILQSAVDIKSENDLTV
;
A
#
# COMPACT_ATOMS: atom_id res chain seq x y z
N MET A 1 -11.08 2.62 21.13
CA MET A 1 -12.05 2.63 19.98
C MET A 1 -13.13 1.60 20.22
N LYS A 2 -14.37 1.86 19.74
CA LYS A 2 -15.42 0.83 19.80
C LYS A 2 -15.02 -0.35 18.91
N ARG A 3 -15.07 -1.56 19.43
CA ARG A 3 -14.72 -2.80 18.71
C ARG A 3 -15.41 -2.92 17.36
N SER A 4 -16.64 -2.44 17.25
CA SER A 4 -17.41 -2.40 16.00
C SER A 4 -16.77 -1.54 14.91
N SER A 5 -16.23 -0.35 15.26
CA SER A 5 -15.57 0.55 14.29
C SER A 5 -14.27 -0.05 13.77
N THR A 6 -13.53 -0.75 14.62
CA THR A 6 -12.30 -1.43 14.23
C THR A 6 -12.58 -2.56 13.24
N ILE A 7 -13.58 -3.39 13.52
CA ILE A 7 -13.98 -4.49 12.62
C ILE A 7 -14.45 -3.94 11.28
N PHE A 8 -15.26 -2.88 11.28
CA PHE A 8 -15.70 -2.24 10.04
C PHE A 8 -14.52 -1.78 9.17
N LEU A 9 -13.55 -1.08 9.76
CA LEU A 9 -12.36 -0.61 9.03
C LEU A 9 -11.49 -1.78 8.54
N GLN A 10 -11.36 -2.84 9.32
CA GLN A 10 -10.65 -4.05 8.89
C GLN A 10 -11.33 -4.71 7.68
N VAL A 11 -12.66 -4.80 7.68
CA VAL A 11 -13.42 -5.30 6.52
C VAL A 11 -13.21 -4.42 5.30
N VAL A 12 -13.21 -3.10 5.45
CA VAL A 12 -12.92 -2.16 4.34
C VAL A 12 -11.53 -2.40 3.77
N ILE A 13 -10.50 -2.59 4.60
CA ILE A 13 -9.13 -2.89 4.13
C ILE A 13 -9.09 -4.20 3.34
N VAL A 14 -9.77 -5.24 3.82
CA VAL A 14 -9.84 -6.53 3.13
C VAL A 14 -10.55 -6.38 1.78
N LEU A 15 -11.65 -5.63 1.72
CA LEU A 15 -12.38 -5.37 0.47
C LEU A 15 -11.53 -4.57 -0.52
N ILE A 16 -10.76 -3.58 -0.06
CA ILE A 16 -9.81 -2.85 -0.91
C ILE A 16 -8.77 -3.82 -1.48
N GLY A 17 -8.19 -4.68 -0.65
CA GLY A 17 -7.21 -5.68 -1.10
C GLY A 17 -7.77 -6.65 -2.13
N ILE A 18 -8.95 -7.22 -1.88
CA ILE A 18 -9.63 -8.13 -2.80
C ILE A 18 -10.01 -7.40 -4.10
N GLY A 19 -10.57 -6.19 -4.00
CA GLY A 19 -10.97 -5.40 -5.16
C GLY A 19 -9.77 -5.04 -6.05
N THR A 20 -8.67 -4.59 -5.45
CA THR A 20 -7.44 -4.29 -6.20
C THR A 20 -6.87 -5.53 -6.85
N LEU A 21 -6.81 -6.67 -6.15
CA LEU A 21 -6.34 -7.93 -6.72
C LEU A 21 -7.23 -8.39 -7.87
N ALA A 22 -8.54 -8.30 -7.71
CA ALA A 22 -9.49 -8.66 -8.77
C ALA A 22 -9.32 -7.78 -10.02
N LEU A 23 -9.16 -6.46 -9.83
CA LEU A 23 -8.90 -5.54 -10.94
C LEU A 23 -7.57 -5.86 -11.64
N MET A 24 -6.51 -6.09 -10.90
CA MET A 24 -5.19 -6.44 -11.46
C MET A 24 -5.19 -7.73 -12.26
N LEU A 25 -6.02 -8.70 -11.86
CA LEU A 25 -6.13 -9.98 -12.58
C LEU A 25 -7.10 -9.90 -13.77
N TRP A 26 -8.09 -9.02 -13.72
CA TRP A 26 -9.13 -8.92 -14.75
C TRP A 26 -8.78 -7.94 -15.86
N GLU A 27 -8.18 -6.79 -15.52
CA GLU A 27 -7.90 -5.71 -16.48
C GLU A 27 -7.12 -6.19 -17.73
N PRO A 28 -6.08 -7.05 -17.65
CA PRO A 28 -5.36 -7.53 -18.82
C PRO A 28 -6.20 -8.31 -19.82
N HIS A 29 -7.41 -8.77 -19.43
CA HIS A 29 -8.33 -9.52 -20.27
C HIS A 29 -9.38 -8.65 -20.97
N ILE A 30 -9.54 -7.39 -20.54
CA ILE A 30 -10.59 -6.51 -21.06
C ILE A 30 -10.03 -5.56 -22.12
N GLU A 31 -8.87 -4.97 -21.88
CA GLU A 31 -8.30 -3.94 -22.74
C GLU A 31 -6.82 -4.16 -23.04
N GLY A 32 -6.38 -3.63 -24.17
CA GLY A 32 -4.99 -3.58 -24.55
C GLY A 32 -4.52 -4.80 -25.36
N ARG A 33 -3.21 -4.93 -25.50
CA ARG A 33 -2.55 -5.95 -26.36
C ARG A 33 -2.73 -7.39 -25.92
N ASN A 34 -3.24 -7.61 -24.72
CA ASN A 34 -3.36 -8.93 -24.09
C ASN A 34 -4.75 -9.53 -24.20
N VAL A 35 -5.75 -8.83 -24.73
CA VAL A 35 -7.17 -9.29 -24.81
C VAL A 35 -7.33 -10.66 -25.49
N HIS A 36 -6.51 -10.94 -26.50
CA HIS A 36 -6.53 -12.22 -27.23
C HIS A 36 -5.33 -13.12 -26.93
N ALA A 37 -4.55 -12.80 -25.91
CA ALA A 37 -3.36 -13.56 -25.55
C ALA A 37 -3.71 -14.73 -24.62
N THR A 38 -2.91 -15.81 -24.66
CA THR A 38 -3.05 -16.91 -23.71
C THR A 38 -2.61 -16.48 -22.30
N LEU A 39 -3.17 -17.09 -21.27
CA LEU A 39 -2.81 -16.81 -19.86
C LEU A 39 -1.30 -16.82 -19.62
N PHE A 40 -0.60 -17.78 -20.25
CA PHE A 40 0.86 -17.85 -20.16
C PHE A 40 1.56 -16.63 -20.77
N LYS A 41 1.07 -16.11 -21.90
CA LYS A 41 1.61 -14.87 -22.52
C LYS A 41 1.34 -13.66 -21.65
N ILE A 42 0.15 -13.54 -21.09
CA ILE A 42 -0.26 -12.43 -20.24
C ILE A 42 0.66 -12.34 -19.01
N TYR A 43 0.78 -13.41 -18.26
CA TYR A 43 1.43 -13.37 -16.96
C TYR A 43 2.95 -13.56 -16.98
N PHE A 44 3.52 -14.18 -18.03
CA PHE A 44 4.94 -14.53 -18.05
C PHE A 44 5.75 -13.87 -19.18
N LYS A 45 5.10 -13.29 -20.19
CA LYS A 45 5.80 -12.66 -21.32
C LYS A 45 5.58 -11.16 -21.45
N ASP A 46 4.68 -10.57 -20.67
CA ASP A 46 4.48 -9.12 -20.64
C ASP A 46 5.33 -8.49 -19.53
N PRO A 47 6.44 -7.80 -19.87
CA PRO A 47 7.33 -7.21 -18.87
C PRO A 47 6.66 -6.04 -18.12
N ALA A 48 5.71 -5.33 -18.76
CA ALA A 48 5.00 -4.23 -18.09
C ALA A 48 4.04 -4.77 -17.03
N LEU A 49 3.34 -5.87 -17.32
CA LEU A 49 2.46 -6.51 -16.36
C LEU A 49 3.24 -7.16 -15.22
N ALA A 50 4.36 -7.82 -15.51
CA ALA A 50 5.25 -8.35 -14.49
C ALA A 50 5.78 -7.24 -13.57
N TYR A 51 6.14 -6.08 -14.13
CA TYR A 51 6.52 -4.90 -13.36
C TYR A 51 5.40 -4.42 -12.44
N ALA A 52 4.17 -4.30 -12.96
CA ALA A 52 3.01 -3.87 -12.19
C ALA A 52 2.73 -4.82 -11.00
N TYR A 53 2.85 -6.14 -11.18
CA TYR A 53 2.70 -7.10 -10.08
C TYR A 53 3.78 -6.94 -9.01
N ILE A 54 5.05 -6.76 -9.40
CA ILE A 54 6.13 -6.53 -8.44
C ILE A 54 5.91 -5.21 -7.71
N ALA A 55 5.55 -4.15 -8.43
CA ALA A 55 5.28 -2.82 -7.87
C ALA A 55 4.06 -2.80 -6.92
N SER A 56 3.13 -3.76 -7.04
CA SER A 56 1.97 -3.88 -6.16
C SER A 56 2.30 -4.52 -4.80
N ILE A 57 3.40 -5.24 -4.67
CA ILE A 57 3.77 -5.93 -3.43
C ILE A 57 3.81 -4.97 -2.22
N PRO A 58 4.46 -3.80 -2.27
CA PRO A 58 4.45 -2.86 -1.14
C PRO A 58 3.05 -2.38 -0.77
N PHE A 59 2.14 -2.26 -1.73
CA PHE A 59 0.76 -1.89 -1.47
C PHE A 59 0.04 -2.95 -0.60
N PHE A 60 0.12 -4.23 -0.96
CA PHE A 60 -0.48 -5.31 -0.16
C PHE A 60 0.19 -5.46 1.20
N MET A 61 1.50 -5.24 1.28
CA MET A 61 2.20 -5.20 2.56
C MET A 61 1.69 -4.05 3.45
N ALA A 62 1.47 -2.85 2.89
CA ALA A 62 0.93 -1.72 3.63
C ALA A 62 -0.49 -2.00 4.12
N LEU A 63 -1.37 -2.59 3.29
CA LEU A 63 -2.72 -3.01 3.68
C LEU A 63 -2.69 -4.01 4.85
N TYR A 64 -1.82 -5.01 4.78
CA TYR A 64 -1.66 -5.97 5.87
C TYR A 64 -1.21 -5.31 7.18
N GLN A 65 -0.26 -4.38 7.11
CA GLN A 65 0.19 -3.65 8.30
C GLN A 65 -0.91 -2.72 8.84
N ALA A 66 -1.68 -2.06 7.96
CA ALA A 66 -2.82 -1.25 8.37
C ALA A 66 -3.90 -2.10 9.07
N PHE A 67 -4.18 -3.29 8.57
CA PHE A 67 -5.06 -4.26 9.23
C PHE A 67 -4.58 -4.61 10.65
N LYS A 68 -3.27 -4.83 10.83
CA LYS A 68 -2.67 -5.10 12.15
C LYS A 68 -2.77 -3.90 13.09
N VAL A 69 -2.48 -2.69 12.62
CA VAL A 69 -2.61 -1.45 13.42
C VAL A 69 -4.04 -1.30 13.94
N LEU A 70 -5.04 -1.53 13.09
CA LEU A 70 -6.44 -1.54 13.54
C LEU A 70 -6.72 -2.64 14.56
N GLY A 71 -6.13 -3.82 14.41
CA GLY A 71 -6.23 -4.91 15.38
C GLY A 71 -5.69 -4.50 16.76
N TYR A 72 -4.51 -3.86 16.79
CA TYR A 72 -3.95 -3.33 18.03
C TYR A 72 -4.84 -2.25 18.66
N ALA A 73 -5.44 -1.39 17.83
CA ALA A 73 -6.38 -0.38 18.28
C ALA A 73 -7.65 -0.99 18.90
N GLY A 74 -8.16 -2.07 18.34
CA GLY A 74 -9.32 -2.80 18.86
C GLY A 74 -9.05 -3.53 20.18
N GLN A 75 -7.79 -3.87 20.45
CA GLN A 75 -7.34 -4.57 21.67
C GLN A 75 -6.79 -3.61 22.75
N ASN A 76 -6.93 -2.30 22.60
CA ASN A 76 -6.33 -1.27 23.45
C ASN A 76 -4.79 -1.34 23.54
N GLN A 77 -4.14 -1.90 22.51
CA GLN A 77 -2.68 -2.07 22.40
C GLN A 77 -2.07 -1.09 21.39
N VAL A 78 -2.70 0.08 21.21
CA VAL A 78 -2.19 1.13 20.30
C VAL A 78 -0.80 1.57 20.70
N PHE A 79 -0.57 1.77 22.01
CA PHE A 79 0.71 2.18 22.58
C PHE A 79 1.61 0.96 22.79
N SER A 80 2.06 0.37 21.70
CA SER A 80 2.94 -0.78 21.69
C SER A 80 4.01 -0.67 20.60
N GLN A 81 5.18 -1.22 20.83
CA GLN A 81 6.25 -1.29 19.84
C GLN A 81 5.82 -2.00 18.55
N ALA A 82 4.86 -2.91 18.66
CA ALA A 82 4.30 -3.60 17.50
C ALA A 82 3.50 -2.65 16.58
N ALA A 83 2.73 -1.73 17.16
CA ALA A 83 2.00 -0.71 16.40
C ALA A 83 2.97 0.29 15.75
N VAL A 84 4.01 0.73 16.47
CA VAL A 84 5.07 1.59 15.93
C VAL A 84 5.78 0.94 14.73
N LYS A 85 6.20 -0.33 14.85
CA LYS A 85 6.82 -1.08 13.75
C LYS A 85 5.90 -1.23 12.54
N ALA A 86 4.61 -1.45 12.75
CA ALA A 86 3.64 -1.55 11.67
C ALA A 86 3.50 -0.23 10.90
N LEU A 87 3.41 0.91 11.62
CA LEU A 87 3.38 2.25 10.99
C LEU A 87 4.66 2.56 10.24
N ARG A 88 5.81 2.22 10.80
CA ARG A 88 7.11 2.34 10.12
C ARG A 88 7.14 1.56 8.82
N THR A 89 6.62 0.35 8.81
CA THR A 89 6.54 -0.48 7.60
C THR A 89 5.61 0.15 6.57
N ILE A 90 4.44 0.68 6.95
CA ILE A 90 3.52 1.39 6.05
C ILE A 90 4.24 2.58 5.40
N LYS A 91 4.97 3.38 6.17
CA LYS A 91 5.76 4.51 5.67
C LYS A 91 6.74 4.08 4.58
N TYR A 92 7.54 3.03 4.83
CA TYR A 92 8.51 2.55 3.85
C TYR A 92 7.85 1.91 2.62
N CYS A 93 6.74 1.22 2.79
CA CYS A 93 5.95 0.70 1.66
C CYS A 93 5.44 1.85 0.76
N ALA A 94 4.91 2.92 1.36
CA ALA A 94 4.45 4.08 0.60
C ALA A 94 5.61 4.78 -0.15
N ILE A 95 6.78 4.90 0.46
CA ILE A 95 7.99 5.43 -0.22
C ILE A 95 8.42 4.50 -1.36
N ALA A 96 8.38 3.19 -1.17
CA ALA A 96 8.70 2.22 -2.22
C ALA A 96 7.72 2.31 -3.40
N ILE A 97 6.43 2.51 -3.14
CA ILE A 97 5.42 2.74 -4.20
C ILE A 97 5.78 3.97 -5.03
N ILE A 98 6.16 5.09 -4.39
CA ILE A 98 6.60 6.29 -5.11
C ILE A 98 7.79 5.98 -6.02
N GLY A 99 8.76 5.22 -5.55
CA GLY A 99 9.91 4.79 -6.35
C GLY A 99 9.51 3.93 -7.55
N PHE A 100 8.63 2.95 -7.34
CA PHE A 100 8.12 2.13 -8.45
C PHE A 100 7.32 2.95 -9.45
N VAL A 101 6.45 3.85 -9.00
CA VAL A 101 5.69 4.73 -9.90
C VAL A 101 6.63 5.60 -10.72
N ALA A 102 7.63 6.23 -10.10
CA ALA A 102 8.60 7.08 -10.82
C ALA A 102 9.34 6.32 -11.93
N VAL A 103 9.76 5.08 -11.65
CA VAL A 103 10.39 4.23 -12.68
C VAL A 103 9.38 3.83 -13.76
N GLY A 104 8.14 3.48 -13.38
CA GLY A 104 7.07 3.17 -14.33
C GLY A 104 6.75 4.33 -15.27
N GLU A 105 6.69 5.55 -14.75
CA GLU A 105 6.48 6.77 -15.54
C GLU A 105 7.58 6.99 -16.60
N ILE A 106 8.84 6.72 -16.24
CA ILE A 106 9.95 6.79 -17.21
C ILE A 106 9.71 5.81 -18.35
N PHE A 107 9.28 4.58 -18.07
CA PHE A 107 8.97 3.60 -19.11
C PHE A 107 7.78 4.03 -19.97
N ILE A 108 6.73 4.63 -19.39
CA ILE A 108 5.58 5.16 -20.13
C ILE A 108 6.01 6.30 -21.05
N MET A 109 6.86 7.22 -20.57
CA MET A 109 7.33 8.37 -21.34
C MET A 109 8.26 7.96 -22.50
N LEU A 110 9.10 6.98 -22.31
CA LEU A 110 10.02 6.48 -23.33
C LEU A 110 9.37 5.48 -24.29
N GLY A 111 8.27 4.85 -23.90
CA GLY A 111 7.55 3.87 -24.71
C GLY A 111 6.64 4.51 -25.76
N ASN A 112 6.13 3.70 -26.68
CA ASN A 112 5.14 4.09 -27.70
C ASN A 112 3.72 3.68 -27.27
N SER A 113 3.30 4.07 -26.06
CA SER A 113 1.93 3.80 -25.60
C SER A 113 0.95 4.83 -26.20
N ASP A 114 -0.23 4.36 -26.61
CA ASP A 114 -1.27 5.23 -27.19
C ASP A 114 -1.92 6.11 -26.12
N ASP A 115 -1.95 5.68 -24.85
CA ASP A 115 -2.51 6.46 -23.72
C ASP A 115 -1.42 6.84 -22.69
N ARG A 116 -0.47 7.68 -23.12
CA ARG A 116 0.55 8.22 -22.20
C ARG A 116 -0.04 9.16 -21.16
N ALA A 117 -1.03 9.96 -21.57
CA ALA A 117 -1.61 10.97 -20.69
C ALA A 117 -2.36 10.32 -19.51
N GLY A 118 -3.11 9.26 -19.77
CA GLY A 118 -3.80 8.49 -18.74
C GLY A 118 -2.84 7.82 -17.76
N GLY A 119 -1.77 7.18 -18.27
CA GLY A 119 -0.74 6.57 -17.45
C GLY A 119 -0.07 7.58 -16.51
N VAL A 120 0.41 8.70 -17.03
CA VAL A 120 1.04 9.77 -16.25
C VAL A 120 0.08 10.35 -15.22
N PHE A 121 -1.18 10.58 -15.58
CA PHE A 121 -2.18 11.07 -14.63
C PHE A 121 -2.39 10.10 -13.45
N MET A 122 -2.50 8.80 -13.73
CA MET A 122 -2.62 7.77 -12.69
C MET A 122 -1.39 7.71 -11.79
N GLY A 123 -0.19 7.81 -12.36
CA GLY A 123 1.06 7.86 -11.61
C GLY A 123 1.13 9.07 -10.66
N ILE A 124 0.68 10.25 -11.10
CA ILE A 124 0.59 11.43 -10.25
C ILE A 124 -0.37 11.19 -9.08
N LEU A 125 -1.55 10.61 -9.32
CA LEU A 125 -2.53 10.31 -8.27
C LEU A 125 -1.99 9.31 -7.25
N ILE A 126 -1.35 8.22 -7.71
CA ILE A 126 -0.76 7.21 -6.84
C ILE A 126 0.38 7.82 -6.02
N THR A 127 1.24 8.61 -6.64
CA THR A 127 2.35 9.30 -5.96
C THR A 127 1.82 10.26 -4.90
N PHE A 128 0.84 11.08 -5.22
CA PHE A 128 0.22 12.00 -4.26
C PHE A 128 -0.38 11.25 -3.06
N GLY A 129 -1.19 10.22 -3.32
CA GLY A 129 -1.76 9.38 -2.26
C GLY A 129 -0.68 8.73 -1.39
N SER A 130 0.39 8.23 -2.01
CA SER A 130 1.51 7.61 -1.30
C SER A 130 2.28 8.61 -0.42
N ILE A 131 2.47 9.87 -0.88
CA ILE A 131 3.08 10.93 -0.07
C ILE A 131 2.22 11.22 1.16
N VAL A 132 0.90 11.34 0.99
CA VAL A 132 -0.03 11.58 2.11
C VAL A 132 0.05 10.44 3.12
N ILE A 133 0.01 9.18 2.65
CA ILE A 133 0.10 8.00 3.52
C ILE A 133 1.45 7.93 4.23
N ALA A 134 2.57 8.16 3.52
CA ALA A 134 3.90 8.13 4.11
C ALA A 134 4.06 9.20 5.21
N THR A 135 3.56 10.41 4.96
CA THR A 135 3.61 11.52 5.92
C THR A 135 2.74 11.23 7.15
N ALA A 136 1.51 10.77 6.94
CA ALA A 136 0.62 10.40 8.04
C ALA A 136 1.22 9.25 8.87
N ALA A 137 1.73 8.21 8.24
CA ALA A 137 2.37 7.09 8.93
C ALA A 137 3.60 7.53 9.72
N ALA A 138 4.44 8.44 9.18
CA ALA A 138 5.60 8.99 9.89
C ALA A 138 5.17 9.80 11.11
N MET A 139 4.15 10.64 10.99
CA MET A 139 3.62 11.42 12.09
C MET A 139 3.07 10.53 13.21
N PHE A 140 2.24 9.54 12.88
CA PHE A 140 1.71 8.62 13.87
C PHE A 140 2.78 7.72 14.48
N GLU A 141 3.78 7.28 13.71
CA GLU A 141 4.95 6.55 14.22
C GLU A 141 5.64 7.35 15.33
N THR A 142 5.92 8.63 15.10
CA THR A 142 6.61 9.50 16.07
C THR A 142 5.77 9.69 17.33
N ILE A 143 4.48 9.98 17.19
CA ILE A 143 3.57 10.19 18.33
C ILE A 143 3.48 8.90 19.18
N LEU A 144 3.30 7.74 18.53
CA LEU A 144 3.19 6.48 19.26
C LEU A 144 4.51 6.06 19.89
N GLN A 145 5.65 6.30 19.24
CA GLN A 145 6.96 6.03 19.82
C GLN A 145 7.16 6.83 21.11
N SER A 146 6.89 8.13 21.10
CA SER A 146 6.98 8.97 22.29
C SER A 146 6.08 8.48 23.43
N ALA A 147 4.86 8.05 23.11
CA ALA A 147 3.95 7.50 24.11
C ALA A 147 4.41 6.17 24.70
N VAL A 148 5.04 5.31 23.88
CA VAL A 148 5.63 4.02 24.34
C VAL A 148 6.83 4.30 25.23
N ASP A 149 7.68 5.26 24.90
CA ASP A 149 8.88 5.61 25.67
C ASP A 149 8.48 6.15 27.05
N ILE A 150 7.52 7.06 27.13
CA ILE A 150 6.98 7.58 28.42
C ILE A 150 6.40 6.44 29.26
N LYS A 151 5.68 5.50 28.65
CA LYS A 151 5.13 4.36 29.37
C LYS A 151 6.24 3.47 29.94
N SER A 152 7.29 3.21 29.17
CA SER A 152 8.42 2.38 29.62
C SER A 152 9.20 3.05 30.76
N GLU A 153 9.35 4.36 30.76
CA GLU A 153 9.99 5.13 31.84
C GLU A 153 9.18 5.05 33.15
N ASN A 154 7.85 5.18 33.03
CA ASN A 154 6.96 5.06 34.20
C ASN A 154 6.97 3.66 34.81
N ASP A 155 7.05 2.62 33.98
CA ASP A 155 7.10 1.22 34.45
C ASP A 155 8.44 0.89 35.15
N LEU A 156 9.50 1.69 34.96
CA LEU A 156 10.81 1.55 35.61
C LEU A 156 10.92 2.33 36.94
N THR A 157 9.98 3.23 37.21
CA THR A 157 10.01 4.11 38.41
C THR A 157 9.14 3.59 39.57
N VAL A 158 8.55 2.42 39.45
CA VAL A 158 7.83 1.68 40.48
C VAL A 158 8.66 0.48 40.92
#